data_5a5e44a5ba35d7c03f4fe494b79405d4
#
_entry.id   5a5e44a5ba35d7c03f4fe494b79405d4
#
_cell.length_a   1.000
_cell.length_b   1.000
_cell.length_c   1.000
_cell.angle_alpha   90.00
_cell.angle_beta   90.00
_cell.angle_gamma   90.00
#
_symmetry.space_group_name_H-M   'P 1'
#
loop_
_entity.id
_entity.type
_entity.pdbx_description
1 polymer ?
#
loop_
_entity_poly.entity_id
_entity_poly.type
_entity_poly.pdbx_seq_one_letter_code
_entity_poly.pdbx_strand_id
1 'polypeptide(L)'
;MPRFAMLVCLLVAAMACRGSVDDAPATPAPGTNPVREQEQFDAARQPAKVVEALGIGPGSRVADVGAGTGLLTVHLARAVAPNGTVVATDIQDAVLELLKTRLTAAGLANVVEPRVVDAETPGLEPGAYDAILLAEVDHYFKDPVAWLKAATAALKPTGRLVISNRVTHRSQSLAAAAKAGLVLKQQTSPVPSHFIAVFEPPRGESK
;
A
#
# COMPACT_ATOMS: atom_id res chain seq x y z
N MET A 1 35.78 32.44 58.97
CA MET A 1 34.72 32.83 58.02
C MET A 1 34.87 31.95 56.79
N PRO A 2 34.03 30.91 56.59
CA PRO A 2 34.15 30.03 55.45
C PRO A 2 33.32 30.58 54.24
N ARG A 3 33.92 30.58 53.05
CA ARG A 3 33.31 30.92 51.78
C ARG A 3 32.47 29.72 51.28
N PHE A 4 31.17 29.94 51.15
CA PHE A 4 30.25 29.03 50.45
C PHE A 4 30.44 29.15 48.94
N ALA A 5 30.91 28.11 48.28
CA ALA A 5 30.92 27.96 46.83
C ALA A 5 29.58 27.35 46.41
N MET A 6 28.78 28.12 45.67
CA MET A 6 27.49 27.73 45.12
C MET A 6 27.74 26.98 43.80
N LEU A 7 27.52 25.66 43.82
CA LEU A 7 27.62 24.80 42.66
C LEU A 7 26.30 24.87 41.89
N VAL A 8 26.30 25.57 40.74
CA VAL A 8 25.17 25.61 39.82
C VAL A 8 25.23 24.33 38.96
N CYS A 9 24.35 23.35 39.27
CA CYS A 9 24.07 22.21 38.39
C CYS A 9 23.25 22.67 37.18
N LEU A 10 23.90 22.78 36.01
CA LEU A 10 23.20 22.89 34.73
C LEU A 10 22.60 21.50 34.38
N LEU A 11 21.29 21.35 34.55
CA LEU A 11 20.52 20.24 33.99
C LEU A 11 20.34 20.49 32.48
N VAL A 12 21.17 19.84 31.67
CA VAL A 12 20.94 19.73 30.23
C VAL A 12 19.82 18.70 30.03
N ALA A 13 18.61 19.17 29.79
CA ALA A 13 17.52 18.32 29.36
C ALA A 13 17.83 17.83 27.93
N ALA A 14 18.31 16.60 27.81
CA ALA A 14 18.38 15.90 26.54
C ALA A 14 16.95 15.62 26.07
N MET A 15 16.47 16.42 25.14
CA MET A 15 15.22 16.20 24.42
C MET A 15 15.48 15.06 23.44
N ALA A 16 15.27 13.83 23.90
CA ALA A 16 15.27 12.66 23.05
C ALA A 16 14.09 12.79 22.08
N CYS A 17 14.38 13.04 20.81
CA CYS A 17 13.42 12.81 19.73
C CYS A 17 13.02 11.35 19.77
N ARG A 18 11.86 11.07 20.39
CA ARG A 18 11.15 9.81 20.17
C ARG A 18 10.63 9.84 18.75
N GLY A 19 11.37 9.25 17.80
CA GLY A 19 10.82 8.82 16.53
C GLY A 19 9.66 7.87 16.84
N SER A 20 8.50 8.14 16.28
CA SER A 20 7.33 7.29 16.40
C SER A 20 7.66 5.89 15.84
N VAL A 21 7.63 4.89 16.70
CA VAL A 21 7.91 3.46 16.39
C VAL A 21 6.67 2.77 15.77
N ASP A 22 5.66 3.55 15.37
CA ASP A 22 4.32 3.04 15.03
C ASP A 22 4.11 2.67 13.54
N ASP A 23 5.15 2.78 12.71
CA ASP A 23 5.03 2.59 11.24
C ASP A 23 5.67 1.30 10.70
N ALA A 24 6.09 0.37 11.54
CA ALA A 24 6.54 -0.93 11.04
C ALA A 24 5.34 -1.74 10.57
N PRO A 25 5.41 -2.41 9.37
CA PRO A 25 4.34 -3.30 8.94
C PRO A 25 4.10 -4.36 10.01
N ALA A 26 2.85 -4.43 10.49
CA ALA A 26 2.46 -5.34 11.57
C ALA A 26 2.63 -6.79 11.11
N THR A 27 3.69 -7.44 11.58
CA THR A 27 3.78 -8.90 11.48
C THR A 27 2.68 -9.49 12.35
N PRO A 28 1.83 -10.40 11.82
CA PRO A 28 0.77 -11.01 12.61
C PRO A 28 1.33 -11.65 13.87
N ALA A 29 0.70 -11.41 15.01
CA ALA A 29 1.08 -12.06 16.25
C ALA A 29 0.91 -13.59 16.12
N PRO A 30 1.85 -14.41 16.64
CA PRO A 30 1.72 -15.86 16.60
C PRO A 30 0.40 -16.30 17.25
N GLY A 31 -0.42 -17.08 16.53
CA GLY A 31 -1.67 -17.66 17.05
C GLY A 31 -2.96 -16.91 16.70
N THR A 32 -2.94 -15.89 15.85
CA THR A 32 -4.18 -15.26 15.34
C THR A 32 -4.94 -16.21 14.42
N ASN A 33 -6.24 -16.33 14.64
CA ASN A 33 -7.13 -17.07 13.72
C ASN A 33 -7.26 -16.27 12.39
N PRO A 34 -6.82 -16.81 11.24
CA PRO A 34 -6.82 -16.09 9.96
C PRO A 34 -8.21 -15.59 9.53
N VAL A 35 -9.28 -16.30 9.91
CA VAL A 35 -10.67 -15.91 9.61
C VAL A 35 -11.02 -14.65 10.41
N ARG A 36 -10.73 -14.65 11.72
CA ARG A 36 -11.01 -13.52 12.58
C ARG A 36 -10.18 -12.28 12.18
N GLU A 37 -8.93 -12.49 11.81
CA GLU A 37 -8.08 -11.41 11.29
C GLU A 37 -8.69 -10.77 10.04
N GLN A 38 -9.17 -11.59 9.10
CA GLN A 38 -9.84 -11.10 7.89
C GLN A 38 -11.12 -10.33 8.22
N GLU A 39 -11.97 -10.85 9.10
CA GLU A 39 -13.22 -10.19 9.53
C GLU A 39 -12.94 -8.83 10.18
N GLN A 40 -11.93 -8.75 11.04
CA GLN A 40 -11.53 -7.50 11.69
C GLN A 40 -11.00 -6.49 10.68
N PHE A 41 -10.17 -6.95 9.74
CA PHE A 41 -9.67 -6.10 8.66
C PHE A 41 -10.83 -5.57 7.80
N ASP A 42 -11.74 -6.44 7.36
CA ASP A 42 -12.86 -6.08 6.49
C ASP A 42 -13.77 -5.05 7.15
N ALA A 43 -14.06 -5.22 8.43
CA ALA A 43 -14.86 -4.26 9.21
C ALA A 43 -14.14 -2.90 9.35
N ALA A 44 -12.82 -2.90 9.56
CA ALA A 44 -12.04 -1.69 9.77
C ALA A 44 -11.71 -0.93 8.47
N ARG A 45 -11.58 -1.62 7.33
CA ARG A 45 -10.99 -1.05 6.10
C ARG A 45 -11.95 -0.97 4.92
N GLN A 46 -13.11 -1.62 4.97
CA GLN A 46 -14.10 -1.66 3.88
C GLN A 46 -13.47 -1.99 2.52
N PRO A 47 -12.85 -3.16 2.33
CA PRO A 47 -12.09 -3.52 1.13
C PRO A 47 -12.90 -3.44 -0.17
N ALA A 48 -14.23 -3.62 -0.09
CA ALA A 48 -15.12 -3.43 -1.23
C ALA A 48 -15.00 -2.02 -1.86
N LYS A 49 -14.74 -0.99 -1.05
CA LYS A 49 -14.52 0.39 -1.54
C LYS A 49 -13.18 0.54 -2.25
N VAL A 50 -12.16 -0.23 -1.87
CA VAL A 50 -10.87 -0.27 -2.58
C VAL A 50 -11.05 -0.96 -3.93
N VAL A 51 -11.76 -2.10 -3.97
CA VAL A 51 -12.07 -2.82 -5.23
C VAL A 51 -12.89 -1.94 -6.18
N GLU A 52 -13.91 -1.23 -5.68
CA GLU A 52 -14.70 -0.27 -6.45
C GLU A 52 -13.81 0.85 -7.05
N ALA A 53 -12.91 1.42 -6.25
CA ALA A 53 -11.99 2.46 -6.68
C ALA A 53 -11.01 1.99 -7.77
N LEU A 54 -10.57 0.74 -7.70
CA LEU A 54 -9.72 0.12 -8.72
C LEU A 54 -10.47 -0.07 -10.05
N GLY A 55 -11.80 -0.15 -10.04
CA GLY A 55 -12.62 -0.34 -11.25
C GLY A 55 -12.31 -1.63 -12.00
N ILE A 56 -11.94 -2.68 -11.27
CA ILE A 56 -11.55 -3.98 -11.79
C ILE A 56 -12.74 -4.95 -11.82
N GLY A 57 -12.62 -5.97 -12.66
CA GLY A 57 -13.60 -7.05 -12.78
C GLY A 57 -12.97 -8.31 -13.35
N PRO A 58 -13.77 -9.35 -13.65
CA PRO A 58 -13.29 -10.60 -14.20
C PRO A 58 -12.39 -10.39 -15.42
N GLY A 59 -11.21 -11.02 -15.41
CA GLY A 59 -10.22 -10.89 -16.47
C GLY A 59 -9.23 -9.72 -16.32
N SER A 60 -9.39 -8.82 -15.34
CA SER A 60 -8.42 -7.75 -15.10
C SER A 60 -7.08 -8.29 -14.59
N ARG A 61 -5.99 -7.62 -14.99
CA ARG A 61 -4.66 -7.81 -14.42
C ARG A 61 -4.35 -6.66 -13.47
N VAL A 62 -4.12 -6.96 -12.20
CA VAL A 62 -3.97 -5.99 -11.12
C VAL A 62 -2.65 -6.21 -10.40
N ALA A 63 -1.95 -5.15 -10.00
CA ALA A 63 -0.84 -5.22 -9.07
C ALA A 63 -1.30 -4.81 -7.66
N ASP A 64 -0.96 -5.62 -6.66
CA ASP A 64 -1.09 -5.33 -5.24
C ASP A 64 0.31 -5.17 -4.65
N VAL A 65 0.74 -3.92 -4.47
CA VAL A 65 2.11 -3.61 -4.07
C VAL A 65 2.19 -3.47 -2.55
N GLY A 66 3.13 -4.20 -1.95
CA GLY A 66 3.19 -4.33 -0.49
C GLY A 66 2.00 -5.15 0.02
N ALA A 67 1.73 -6.28 -0.63
CA ALA A 67 0.54 -7.10 -0.38
C ALA A 67 0.45 -7.67 1.05
N GLY A 68 1.58 -7.71 1.76
CA GLY A 68 1.64 -8.23 3.11
C GLY A 68 1.10 -9.67 3.19
N THR A 69 0.33 -9.97 4.21
CA THR A 69 -0.28 -11.30 4.41
C THR A 69 -1.50 -11.56 3.52
N GLY A 70 -1.84 -10.65 2.59
CA GLY A 70 -2.87 -10.86 1.58
C GLY A 70 -4.29 -10.52 2.00
N LEU A 71 -4.48 -9.71 3.05
CA LEU A 71 -5.82 -9.32 3.52
C LEU A 71 -6.64 -8.59 2.45
N LEU A 72 -6.02 -7.68 1.68
CA LEU A 72 -6.64 -7.05 0.51
C LEU A 72 -6.58 -7.94 -0.73
N THR A 73 -5.47 -8.65 -0.93
CA THR A 73 -5.25 -9.51 -2.11
C THR A 73 -6.38 -10.52 -2.32
N VAL A 74 -6.94 -11.09 -1.25
CA VAL A 74 -8.10 -12.00 -1.31
C VAL A 74 -9.31 -11.34 -2.00
N HIS A 75 -9.59 -10.07 -1.70
CA HIS A 75 -10.70 -9.33 -2.31
C HIS A 75 -10.41 -9.00 -3.77
N LEU A 76 -9.17 -8.61 -4.09
CA LEU A 76 -8.75 -8.37 -5.47
C LEU A 76 -8.85 -9.65 -6.31
N ALA A 77 -8.35 -10.77 -5.79
CA ALA A 77 -8.41 -12.07 -6.45
C ALA A 77 -9.84 -12.51 -6.75
N ARG A 78 -10.76 -12.34 -5.79
CA ARG A 78 -12.20 -12.60 -6.01
C ARG A 78 -12.80 -11.72 -7.11
N ALA A 79 -12.41 -10.45 -7.16
CA ALA A 79 -12.93 -9.51 -8.14
C ALA A 79 -12.46 -9.81 -9.56
N VAL A 80 -11.23 -10.29 -9.75
CA VAL A 80 -10.67 -10.57 -11.09
C VAL A 80 -10.90 -12.00 -11.56
N ALA A 81 -11.27 -12.91 -10.68
CA ALA A 81 -11.53 -14.32 -11.00
C ALA A 81 -12.69 -14.46 -12.03
N PRO A 82 -12.73 -15.59 -12.81
CA PRO A 82 -11.74 -16.66 -12.85
C PRO A 82 -10.54 -16.40 -13.78
N ASN A 83 -10.64 -15.44 -14.70
CA ASN A 83 -9.73 -15.25 -15.84
C ASN A 83 -8.73 -14.10 -15.65
N GLY A 84 -8.80 -13.37 -14.53
CA GLY A 84 -7.86 -12.31 -14.21
C GLY A 84 -6.66 -12.79 -13.40
N THR A 85 -5.77 -11.86 -13.11
CA THR A 85 -4.56 -12.12 -12.33
C THR A 85 -4.26 -10.97 -11.37
N VAL A 86 -3.92 -11.28 -10.13
CA VAL A 86 -3.33 -10.34 -9.18
C VAL A 86 -1.84 -10.64 -9.05
N VAL A 87 -1.00 -9.69 -9.40
CA VAL A 87 0.44 -9.74 -9.10
C VAL A 87 0.64 -9.10 -7.73
N ALA A 88 0.89 -9.93 -6.72
CA ALA A 88 1.06 -9.52 -5.33
C ALA A 88 2.56 -9.39 -5.01
N THR A 89 3.04 -8.17 -4.81
CA THR A 89 4.47 -7.95 -4.54
C THR A 89 4.69 -7.56 -3.08
N ASP A 90 5.80 -8.03 -2.51
CA ASP A 90 6.28 -7.60 -1.19
C ASP A 90 7.82 -7.74 -1.16
N ILE A 91 8.46 -7.03 -0.23
CA ILE A 91 9.91 -7.13 -0.02
C ILE A 91 10.30 -8.31 0.88
N GLN A 92 9.33 -8.92 1.55
CA GLN A 92 9.55 -9.98 2.53
C GLN A 92 8.95 -11.31 2.05
N ASP A 93 9.80 -12.28 1.73
CA ASP A 93 9.38 -13.62 1.33
C ASP A 93 8.52 -14.31 2.39
N ALA A 94 8.90 -14.20 3.65
CA ALA A 94 8.16 -14.81 4.77
C ALA A 94 6.69 -14.32 4.86
N VAL A 95 6.42 -13.08 4.48
CA VAL A 95 5.07 -12.51 4.47
C VAL A 95 4.26 -13.06 3.30
N LEU A 96 4.91 -13.24 2.15
CA LEU A 96 4.30 -13.86 0.96
C LEU A 96 3.97 -15.34 1.17
N GLU A 97 4.68 -16.07 2.03
CA GLU A 97 4.30 -17.43 2.41
C GLU A 97 2.99 -17.46 3.20
N LEU A 98 2.75 -16.46 4.07
CA LEU A 98 1.46 -16.31 4.76
C LEU A 98 0.33 -15.94 3.78
N LEU A 99 0.62 -15.06 2.80
CA LEU A 99 -0.30 -14.74 1.71
C LEU A 99 -0.67 -16.01 0.92
N LYS A 100 0.30 -16.83 0.50
CA LYS A 100 0.05 -18.09 -0.22
C LYS A 100 -0.84 -19.04 0.58
N THR A 101 -0.60 -19.15 1.88
CA THR A 101 -1.42 -19.96 2.79
C THR A 101 -2.87 -19.45 2.84
N ARG A 102 -3.07 -18.14 2.96
CA ARG A 102 -4.39 -17.50 2.96
C ARG A 102 -5.13 -17.72 1.64
N LEU A 103 -4.46 -17.56 0.51
CA LEU A 103 -5.03 -17.77 -0.81
C LEU A 103 -5.43 -19.22 -1.07
N THR A 104 -4.61 -20.17 -0.63
CA THR A 104 -4.92 -21.60 -0.72
C THR A 104 -6.17 -21.92 0.08
N ALA A 105 -6.28 -21.43 1.32
CA ALA A 105 -7.46 -21.62 2.14
C ALA A 105 -8.73 -20.97 1.53
N ALA A 106 -8.58 -19.90 0.76
CA ALA A 106 -9.67 -19.23 0.06
C ALA A 106 -10.01 -19.83 -1.33
N GLY A 107 -9.24 -20.80 -1.82
CA GLY A 107 -9.39 -21.37 -3.17
C GLY A 107 -9.00 -20.41 -4.31
N LEU A 108 -8.09 -19.45 -4.04
CA LEU A 108 -7.72 -18.36 -4.96
C LEU A 108 -6.26 -18.41 -5.39
N ALA A 109 -5.51 -19.45 -5.03
CA ALA A 109 -4.08 -19.56 -5.31
C ALA A 109 -3.72 -19.49 -6.80
N ASN A 110 -4.61 -19.92 -7.68
CA ASN A 110 -4.42 -19.93 -9.14
C ASN A 110 -4.65 -18.56 -9.80
N VAL A 111 -5.16 -17.57 -9.05
CA VAL A 111 -5.47 -16.21 -9.57
C VAL A 111 -4.42 -15.20 -9.13
N VAL A 112 -3.49 -15.58 -8.27
CA VAL A 112 -2.52 -14.67 -7.68
C VAL A 112 -1.09 -15.14 -7.96
N GLU A 113 -0.24 -14.21 -8.38
CA GLU A 113 1.20 -14.41 -8.60
C GLU A 113 1.97 -13.65 -7.50
N PRO A 114 2.41 -14.31 -6.41
CA PRO A 114 3.24 -13.67 -5.40
C PRO A 114 4.67 -13.46 -5.92
N ARG A 115 5.26 -12.28 -5.67
CA ARG A 115 6.63 -11.94 -6.10
C ARG A 115 7.37 -11.17 -5.02
N VAL A 116 8.59 -11.60 -4.71
CA VAL A 116 9.53 -10.79 -3.91
C VAL A 116 10.14 -9.75 -4.84
N VAL A 117 10.15 -8.49 -4.41
CA VAL A 117 10.69 -7.35 -5.18
C VAL A 117 11.59 -6.49 -4.30
N ASP A 118 12.37 -5.62 -4.95
CA ASP A 118 13.10 -4.55 -4.26
C ASP A 118 12.15 -3.39 -3.89
N ALA A 119 12.37 -2.75 -2.74
CA ALA A 119 11.53 -1.66 -2.25
C ALA A 119 11.53 -0.42 -3.16
N GLU A 120 12.63 -0.20 -3.88
CA GLU A 120 12.83 1.02 -4.68
C GLU A 120 12.32 0.88 -6.12
N THR A 121 11.90 -0.32 -6.53
CA THR A 121 11.38 -0.57 -7.88
C THR A 121 10.04 -1.29 -7.84
N PRO A 122 9.06 -0.91 -8.70
CA PRO A 122 7.77 -1.59 -8.72
C PRO A 122 7.85 -3.09 -9.06
N GLY A 123 8.84 -3.50 -9.83
CA GLY A 123 8.97 -4.89 -10.30
C GLY A 123 7.82 -5.34 -11.20
N LEU A 124 7.18 -4.39 -11.91
CA LEU A 124 5.98 -4.60 -12.71
C LEU A 124 6.29 -4.50 -14.20
N GLU A 125 5.62 -5.31 -15.01
CA GLU A 125 5.77 -5.32 -16.47
C GLU A 125 5.15 -4.06 -17.10
N PRO A 126 5.84 -3.36 -18.04
CA PRO A 126 5.32 -2.16 -18.68
C PRO A 126 4.00 -2.40 -19.44
N GLY A 127 3.04 -1.50 -19.29
CA GLY A 127 1.78 -1.50 -20.03
C GLY A 127 0.85 -2.69 -19.76
N ALA A 128 1.07 -3.44 -18.68
CA ALA A 128 0.42 -4.72 -18.45
C ALA A 128 -0.82 -4.65 -17.53
N TYR A 129 -0.95 -3.60 -16.72
CA TYR A 129 -1.91 -3.59 -15.62
C TYR A 129 -3.12 -2.69 -15.89
N ASP A 130 -4.31 -3.22 -15.60
CA ASP A 130 -5.55 -2.46 -15.59
C ASP A 130 -5.64 -1.56 -14.36
N ALA A 131 -5.07 -2.02 -13.23
CA ALA A 131 -4.96 -1.21 -12.03
C ALA A 131 -3.72 -1.59 -11.18
N ILE A 132 -3.20 -0.60 -10.45
CA ILE A 132 -2.14 -0.79 -9.44
C ILE A 132 -2.66 -0.25 -8.13
N LEU A 133 -2.59 -1.06 -7.07
CA LEU A 133 -2.93 -0.69 -5.70
C LEU A 133 -1.68 -0.47 -4.87
N LEU A 134 -1.64 0.66 -4.16
CA LEU A 134 -0.71 0.96 -3.08
C LEU A 134 -1.53 1.10 -1.79
N ALA A 135 -1.51 0.06 -0.94
CA ALA A 135 -2.25 0.06 0.31
C ALA A 135 -1.29 0.17 1.50
N GLU A 136 -1.26 1.34 2.15
CA GLU A 136 -0.37 1.65 3.28
C GLU A 136 1.13 1.38 3.01
N VAL A 137 1.60 1.62 1.77
CA VAL A 137 2.99 1.33 1.37
C VAL A 137 3.74 2.55 0.82
N ASP A 138 3.05 3.48 0.17
CA ASP A 138 3.67 4.59 -0.55
C ASP A 138 4.48 5.56 0.33
N HIS A 139 4.19 5.61 1.62
CA HIS A 139 4.91 6.42 2.60
C HIS A 139 6.28 5.85 3.01
N TYR A 140 6.60 4.60 2.64
CA TYR A 140 7.90 3.98 2.86
C TYR A 140 8.91 4.22 1.72
N PHE A 141 8.47 4.68 0.54
CA PHE A 141 9.36 4.89 -0.59
C PHE A 141 10.33 6.03 -0.33
N LYS A 142 11.62 5.81 -0.59
CA LYS A 142 12.66 6.85 -0.45
C LYS A 142 12.46 7.99 -1.45
N ASP A 143 12.15 7.65 -2.70
CA ASP A 143 11.74 8.60 -3.74
C ASP A 143 10.35 8.21 -4.28
N PRO A 144 9.28 8.64 -3.61
CA PRO A 144 7.93 8.30 -4.03
C PRO A 144 7.58 8.86 -5.42
N VAL A 145 8.20 9.95 -5.85
CA VAL A 145 7.95 10.52 -7.18
C VAL A 145 8.53 9.65 -8.29
N ALA A 146 9.79 9.23 -8.13
CA ALA A 146 10.43 8.33 -9.10
C ALA A 146 9.72 6.97 -9.13
N TRP A 147 9.36 6.44 -7.96
CA TRP A 147 8.65 5.17 -7.82
C TRP A 147 7.28 5.21 -8.54
N LEU A 148 6.48 6.26 -8.31
CA LEU A 148 5.16 6.43 -8.94
C LEU A 148 5.26 6.63 -10.46
N LYS A 149 6.30 7.30 -10.97
CA LYS A 149 6.56 7.40 -12.41
C LYS A 149 6.83 6.02 -13.02
N ALA A 150 7.66 5.21 -12.37
CA ALA A 150 7.95 3.86 -12.82
C ALA A 150 6.70 2.97 -12.79
N ALA A 151 5.88 3.05 -11.72
CA ALA A 151 4.60 2.34 -11.63
C ALA A 151 3.61 2.79 -12.72
N THR A 152 3.57 4.09 -13.05
CA THR A 152 2.71 4.62 -14.11
C THR A 152 3.04 3.98 -15.47
N ALA A 153 4.31 3.70 -15.76
CA ALA A 153 4.72 3.03 -16.98
C ALA A 153 4.23 1.57 -17.08
N ALA A 154 3.86 0.96 -15.97
CA ALA A 154 3.29 -0.39 -15.94
C ALA A 154 1.77 -0.41 -16.22
N LEU A 155 1.09 0.73 -16.14
CA LEU A 155 -0.33 0.83 -16.44
C LEU A 155 -0.62 0.72 -17.93
N LYS A 156 -1.72 0.06 -18.27
CA LYS A 156 -2.35 0.18 -19.59
C LYS A 156 -2.78 1.63 -19.84
N PRO A 157 -3.03 2.06 -21.10
CA PRO A 157 -3.46 3.43 -21.42
C PRO A 157 -4.72 3.90 -20.66
N THR A 158 -5.62 2.98 -20.32
CA THR A 158 -6.84 3.22 -19.54
C THR A 158 -6.73 2.78 -18.09
N GLY A 159 -5.54 2.33 -17.69
CA GLY A 159 -5.28 1.83 -16.35
C GLY A 159 -5.28 2.94 -15.31
N ARG A 160 -5.41 2.55 -14.04
CA ARG A 160 -5.41 3.51 -12.93
C ARG A 160 -4.52 3.06 -11.77
N LEU A 161 -4.02 4.03 -11.04
CA LEU A 161 -3.30 3.82 -9.80
C LEU A 161 -4.19 4.26 -8.64
N VAL A 162 -4.31 3.41 -7.62
CA VAL A 162 -5.09 3.70 -6.42
C VAL A 162 -4.17 3.68 -5.21
N ILE A 163 -4.23 4.74 -4.42
CA ILE A 163 -3.57 4.82 -3.11
C ILE A 163 -4.65 4.73 -2.04
N SER A 164 -4.53 3.74 -1.15
CA SER A 164 -5.34 3.61 0.06
C SER A 164 -4.42 3.69 1.27
N ASN A 165 -4.46 4.80 2.01
CA ASN A 165 -3.55 5.01 3.12
C ASN A 165 -4.22 5.73 4.29
N ARG A 166 -3.54 5.81 5.43
CA ARG A 166 -3.99 6.59 6.59
C ARG A 166 -4.08 8.07 6.22
N VAL A 167 -5.07 8.76 6.78
CA VAL A 167 -5.29 10.19 6.51
C VAL A 167 -4.10 11.07 6.89
N THR A 168 -3.23 10.61 7.78
CA THR A 168 -1.99 11.28 8.16
C THR A 168 -0.99 11.40 7.00
N HIS A 169 -0.98 10.44 6.07
CA HIS A 169 -0.10 10.43 4.89
C HIS A 169 -0.73 11.08 3.66
N ARG A 170 -2.01 11.48 3.72
CA ARG A 170 -2.78 11.99 2.57
C ARG A 170 -2.06 13.08 1.79
N SER A 171 -1.61 14.13 2.48
CA SER A 171 -0.99 15.29 1.82
C SER A 171 0.31 14.89 1.10
N GLN A 172 1.11 14.01 1.70
CA GLN A 172 2.35 13.51 1.12
C GLN A 172 2.06 12.66 -0.12
N SER A 173 1.13 11.71 -0.02
CA SER A 173 0.73 10.83 -1.14
C SER A 173 0.21 11.60 -2.34
N LEU A 174 -0.72 12.55 -2.10
CA LEU A 174 -1.28 13.39 -3.18
C LEU A 174 -0.22 14.28 -3.83
N ALA A 175 0.69 14.88 -3.04
CA ALA A 175 1.75 15.72 -3.56
C ALA A 175 2.76 14.91 -4.39
N ALA A 176 3.11 13.70 -3.95
CA ALA A 176 4.01 12.81 -4.70
C ALA A 176 3.38 12.38 -6.04
N ALA A 177 2.10 11.99 -6.03
CA ALA A 177 1.37 11.59 -7.23
C ALA A 177 1.27 12.75 -8.25
N ALA A 178 0.95 13.97 -7.79
CA ALA A 178 0.91 15.15 -8.65
C ALA A 178 2.29 15.46 -9.26
N LYS A 179 3.38 15.40 -8.47
CA LYS A 179 4.76 15.58 -8.96
C LYS A 179 5.19 14.47 -9.93
N ALA A 180 4.64 13.26 -9.79
CA ALA A 180 4.85 12.17 -10.74
C ALA A 180 4.10 12.36 -12.06
N GLY A 181 3.21 13.36 -12.15
CA GLY A 181 2.41 13.65 -13.35
C GLY A 181 1.07 12.90 -13.38
N LEU A 182 0.71 12.23 -12.31
CA LEU A 182 -0.59 11.54 -12.20
C LEU A 182 -1.73 12.55 -11.99
N VAL A 183 -2.88 12.27 -12.62
CA VAL A 183 -4.07 13.11 -12.54
C VAL A 183 -5.04 12.52 -11.53
N LEU A 184 -5.33 13.24 -10.45
CA LEU A 184 -6.32 12.84 -9.45
C LEU A 184 -7.72 12.88 -10.08
N LYS A 185 -8.43 11.74 -10.03
CA LYS A 185 -9.80 11.58 -10.58
C LYS A 185 -10.85 11.55 -9.49
N GLN A 186 -10.53 10.89 -8.38
CA GLN A 186 -11.47 10.72 -7.28
C GLN A 186 -10.71 10.62 -5.96
N GLN A 187 -11.33 11.13 -4.89
CA GLN A 187 -10.84 10.94 -3.53
C GLN A 187 -12.03 10.73 -2.60
N THR A 188 -11.91 9.73 -1.72
CA THR A 188 -12.93 9.39 -0.71
C THR A 188 -12.27 9.05 0.63
N SER A 189 -13.07 8.99 1.69
CA SER A 189 -12.64 8.46 3.00
C SER A 189 -13.71 7.50 3.48
N PRO A 190 -13.63 6.21 3.11
CA PRO A 190 -14.65 5.21 3.47
C PRO A 190 -14.73 4.99 4.97
N VAL A 191 -13.63 5.22 5.68
CA VAL A 191 -13.53 5.21 7.14
C VAL A 191 -12.75 6.45 7.61
N PRO A 192 -12.99 6.95 8.84
CA PRO A 192 -12.35 8.18 9.32
C PRO A 192 -10.82 8.17 9.31
N SER A 193 -10.21 7.00 9.50
CA SER A 193 -8.76 6.81 9.59
C SER A 193 -8.05 6.69 8.23
N HIS A 194 -8.79 6.41 7.14
CA HIS A 194 -8.19 6.12 5.83
C HIS A 194 -8.85 6.89 4.70
N PHE A 195 -8.03 7.20 3.69
CA PHE A 195 -8.48 7.74 2.42
C PHE A 195 -8.21 6.75 1.28
N ILE A 196 -8.92 6.93 0.18
CA ILE A 196 -8.69 6.28 -1.11
C ILE A 196 -8.58 7.41 -2.13
N ALA A 197 -7.52 7.41 -2.93
CA ALA A 197 -7.32 8.33 -4.03
C ALA A 197 -7.07 7.56 -5.32
N VAL A 198 -7.80 7.90 -6.37
CA VAL A 198 -7.73 7.29 -7.70
C VAL A 198 -7.03 8.24 -8.64
N PHE A 199 -6.01 7.75 -9.32
CA PHE A 199 -5.23 8.50 -10.30
C PHE A 199 -5.24 7.81 -11.65
N GLU A 200 -5.15 8.61 -12.72
CA GLU A 200 -4.90 8.14 -14.08
C GLU A 200 -3.60 8.74 -14.62
N PRO A 201 -2.91 8.06 -15.53
CA PRO A 201 -1.84 8.68 -16.31
C PRO A 201 -2.32 9.96 -17.00
N PRO A 202 -1.44 10.94 -17.25
CA PRO A 202 -1.80 12.07 -18.07
C PRO A 202 -2.18 11.55 -19.47
N ARG A 203 -3.31 12.00 -19.99
CA ARG A 203 -3.68 11.69 -21.39
C ARG A 203 -2.67 12.40 -22.28
N GLY A 204 -1.90 11.64 -23.05
CA GLY A 204 -1.10 12.21 -24.11
C GLY A 204 -2.02 13.04 -25.02
N GLU A 205 -1.63 14.27 -25.34
CA GLU A 205 -2.30 15.00 -26.40
C GLU A 205 -2.23 14.12 -27.66
N SER A 206 -3.39 13.69 -28.15
CA SER A 206 -3.48 13.03 -29.44
C SER A 206 -3.00 14.05 -30.50
N LYS A 207 -1.80 13.77 -31.04
CA LYS A 207 -1.27 14.50 -32.18
C LYS A 207 -2.09 14.16 -33.44
#